data_4201d2b586b8ab44fdd2e8108fc89cda
#
_entry.id   4201d2b586b8ab44fdd2e8108fc89cda
#
_cell.length_a   1.000
_cell.length_b   1.000
_cell.length_c   1.000
_cell.angle_alpha   90.00
_cell.angle_beta   90.00
_cell.angle_gamma   90.00
#
_symmetry.space_group_name_H-M   'P 1'
#
loop_
_entity.id
_entity.type
_entity.pdbx_description
1 polymer ?
#
loop_
_entity_poly.entity_id
_entity_poly.type
_entity_poly.pdbx_seq_one_letter_code
_entity_poly.pdbx_strand_id
1 'polypeptide(L)'
;MKLSSLANVLQNSVAQLVLLALTMLATACSGPQKHAYSDYGILPAYHHYDQRQLRQVQIVLRRLGYYSGTADGFMGYRTDLAISRFQLDHQHPVRPVVDRWLLVSLGIVRPLID
;
A
#
# COMPACT_ATOMS: atom_id res chain seq x y z
N MET A 1 -45.99 41.50 -0.57
CA MET A 1 -46.13 40.06 -0.85
C MET A 1 -45.03 39.41 -1.69
N LYS A 2 -44.19 40.20 -2.37
CA LYS A 2 -43.11 39.62 -3.19
C LYS A 2 -41.79 39.35 -2.46
N LEU A 3 -41.57 39.94 -1.29
CA LEU A 3 -40.33 39.75 -0.50
C LEU A 3 -40.28 38.45 0.29
N SER A 4 -41.42 37.92 0.68
CA SER A 4 -41.49 36.63 1.36
C SER A 4 -41.21 35.43 0.45
N SER A 5 -41.52 35.55 -0.84
CA SER A 5 -41.26 34.53 -1.86
C SER A 5 -39.78 34.43 -2.20
N LEU A 6 -39.08 35.58 -2.26
CA LEU A 6 -37.64 35.61 -2.51
C LEU A 6 -36.81 35.08 -1.31
N ALA A 7 -37.27 35.35 -0.08
CA ALA A 7 -36.63 34.84 1.11
C ALA A 7 -36.75 33.30 1.20
N ASN A 8 -37.89 32.72 0.82
CA ASN A 8 -38.07 31.29 0.76
C ASN A 8 -37.23 30.58 -0.33
N VAL A 9 -37.08 31.23 -1.48
CA VAL A 9 -36.24 30.71 -2.57
C VAL A 9 -34.76 30.72 -2.18
N LEU A 10 -34.32 31.81 -1.55
CA LEU A 10 -32.94 31.92 -1.05
C LEU A 10 -32.66 30.90 0.09
N GLN A 11 -33.64 30.71 0.97
CA GLN A 11 -33.54 29.77 2.08
C GLN A 11 -33.48 28.30 1.61
N ASN A 12 -34.23 27.97 0.58
CA ASN A 12 -34.18 26.65 -0.05
C ASN A 12 -32.84 26.41 -0.79
N SER A 13 -32.29 27.45 -1.43
CA SER A 13 -31.01 27.31 -2.12
C SER A 13 -29.84 27.08 -1.16
N VAL A 14 -29.84 27.77 -0.02
CA VAL A 14 -28.81 27.57 1.02
C VAL A 14 -28.97 26.20 1.68
N ALA A 15 -30.20 25.77 1.98
CA ALA A 15 -30.49 24.47 2.53
C ALA A 15 -30.08 23.34 1.56
N GLN A 16 -30.31 23.50 0.26
CA GLN A 16 -29.89 22.55 -0.75
C GLN A 16 -28.37 22.49 -0.92
N LEU A 17 -27.68 23.62 -0.86
CA LEU A 17 -26.21 23.65 -0.89
C LEU A 17 -25.58 22.99 0.34
N VAL A 18 -26.17 23.18 1.52
CA VAL A 18 -25.74 22.52 2.76
C VAL A 18 -25.99 21.00 2.69
N LEU A 19 -27.14 20.59 2.13
CA LEU A 19 -27.46 19.18 1.95
C LEU A 19 -26.51 18.49 0.94
N LEU A 20 -26.17 19.17 -0.15
CA LEU A 20 -25.19 18.69 -1.14
C LEU A 20 -23.78 18.63 -0.56
N ALA A 21 -23.39 19.57 0.30
CA ALA A 21 -22.12 19.54 1.00
C ALA A 21 -22.05 18.37 2.02
N LEU A 22 -23.16 18.07 2.70
CA LEU A 22 -23.22 16.93 3.63
C LEU A 22 -23.15 15.57 2.92
N THR A 23 -23.74 15.47 1.71
CA THR A 23 -23.67 14.21 0.94
C THR A 23 -22.28 13.96 0.35
N MET A 24 -21.51 15.02 0.07
CA MET A 24 -20.12 14.88 -0.39
C MET A 24 -19.14 14.46 0.72
N LEU A 25 -19.47 14.74 1.99
CA LEU A 25 -18.64 14.30 3.11
C LEU A 25 -18.82 12.80 3.45
N ALA A 26 -19.93 12.19 3.04
CA ALA A 26 -20.22 10.79 3.33
C ALA A 26 -19.47 9.81 2.42
N THR A 27 -18.91 10.26 1.30
CA THR A 27 -18.14 9.41 0.36
C THR A 27 -16.65 9.34 0.64
N ALA A 28 -16.13 10.10 1.62
CA ALA A 28 -14.72 10.06 1.99
C ALA A 28 -14.38 8.99 3.04
N CYS A 29 -15.35 8.23 3.54
CA CYS A 29 -15.14 7.07 4.40
C CYS A 29 -15.21 5.75 3.62
N SER A 30 -14.56 5.69 2.46
CA SER A 30 -14.07 4.40 1.97
C SER A 30 -12.95 4.03 2.93
N GLY A 31 -13.28 3.24 3.93
CA GLY A 31 -12.28 2.63 4.81
C GLY A 31 -11.21 1.94 3.97
N PRO A 32 -10.05 1.64 4.53
CA PRO A 32 -8.99 0.98 3.79
C PRO A 32 -9.62 -0.22 3.11
N GLN A 33 -9.71 -0.17 1.80
CA GLN A 33 -10.08 -1.34 1.02
C GLN A 33 -9.07 -2.39 1.47
N LYS A 34 -9.55 -3.35 2.21
CA LYS A 34 -8.87 -4.62 2.36
C LYS A 34 -8.84 -5.18 0.95
N HIS A 35 -7.87 -4.73 0.14
CA HIS A 35 -7.53 -5.45 -1.06
C HIS A 35 -7.26 -6.85 -0.58
N ALA A 36 -8.22 -7.71 -0.82
CA ALA A 36 -8.05 -9.11 -0.55
C ALA A 36 -6.78 -9.51 -1.33
N TYR A 37 -5.72 -9.76 -0.59
CA TYR A 37 -4.45 -10.30 -1.10
C TYR A 37 -4.65 -11.61 -1.87
N SER A 38 -5.86 -12.15 -1.85
CA SER A 38 -6.26 -13.36 -2.56
C SER A 38 -6.52 -13.18 -4.05
N ASP A 39 -6.52 -11.93 -4.59
CA ASP A 39 -6.91 -11.71 -5.99
C ASP A 39 -5.70 -11.48 -6.93
N TYR A 40 -4.50 -11.43 -6.39
CA TYR A 40 -3.32 -11.70 -7.21
C TYR A 40 -3.29 -13.21 -7.43
N GLY A 41 -3.95 -13.61 -8.53
CA GLY A 41 -3.98 -14.99 -8.95
C GLY A 41 -2.62 -15.61 -8.72
N ILE A 42 -2.60 -16.69 -7.96
CA ILE A 42 -1.43 -17.46 -7.58
C ILE A 42 -0.66 -17.77 -8.87
N LEU A 43 0.24 -16.86 -9.25
CA LEU A 43 1.20 -17.16 -10.28
C LEU A 43 2.19 -18.14 -9.65
N PRO A 44 2.34 -19.33 -10.17
CA PRO A 44 3.18 -20.37 -9.57
C PRO A 44 4.67 -19.99 -9.48
N ALA A 45 5.05 -18.85 -10.02
CA ALA A 45 6.41 -18.33 -9.97
C ALA A 45 6.82 -17.67 -8.62
N TYR A 46 5.88 -17.48 -7.70
CA TYR A 46 6.15 -16.76 -6.44
C TYR A 46 6.71 -17.62 -5.31
N HIS A 47 6.86 -18.93 -5.50
CA HIS A 47 7.15 -19.85 -4.40
C HIS A 47 8.59 -20.34 -4.32
N HIS A 48 9.55 -19.70 -4.95
CA HIS A 48 10.95 -20.13 -4.88
C HIS A 48 11.85 -19.29 -3.96
N TYR A 49 11.27 -18.64 -2.94
CA TYR A 49 12.13 -18.14 -1.85
C TYR A 49 12.20 -19.17 -0.73
N ASP A 50 13.41 -19.47 -0.29
CA ASP A 50 13.60 -20.21 0.96
C ASP A 50 13.12 -19.33 2.13
N GLN A 51 12.33 -19.90 3.02
CA GLN A 51 11.85 -19.21 4.22
C GLN A 51 12.99 -18.56 5.01
N ARG A 52 14.16 -19.18 5.00
CA ARG A 52 15.37 -18.61 5.62
C ARG A 52 15.83 -17.34 4.91
N GLN A 53 15.83 -17.34 3.59
CA GLN A 53 16.19 -16.15 2.80
C GLN A 53 15.20 -15.01 3.06
N LEU A 54 13.91 -15.29 3.07
CA LEU A 54 12.90 -14.28 3.37
C LEU A 54 13.06 -13.71 4.79
N ARG A 55 13.37 -14.56 5.77
CA ARG A 55 13.68 -14.09 7.11
C ARG A 55 14.89 -13.16 7.13
N GLN A 56 15.95 -13.46 6.37
CA GLN A 56 17.10 -12.58 6.24
C GLN A 56 16.72 -11.24 5.59
N VAL A 57 15.91 -11.26 4.52
CA VAL A 57 15.37 -10.06 3.90
C VAL A 57 14.63 -9.19 4.92
N GLN A 58 13.73 -9.77 5.70
CA GLN A 58 12.98 -9.07 6.75
C GLN A 58 13.91 -8.46 7.82
N ILE A 59 14.95 -9.20 8.24
CA ILE A 59 15.93 -8.72 9.21
C ILE A 59 16.69 -7.51 8.66
N VAL A 60 17.16 -7.59 7.42
CA VAL A 60 17.94 -6.49 6.80
C VAL A 60 17.04 -5.28 6.55
N LEU A 61 15.85 -5.48 5.98
CA LEU A 61 14.88 -4.40 5.78
C LEU A 61 14.47 -3.72 7.09
N ARG A 62 14.39 -4.47 8.20
CA ARG A 62 14.15 -3.89 9.52
C ARG A 62 15.32 -3.05 10.02
N ARG A 63 16.56 -3.49 9.82
CA ARG A 63 17.75 -2.70 10.15
C ARG A 63 17.83 -1.40 9.35
N LEU A 64 17.38 -1.45 8.11
CA LEU A 64 17.34 -0.28 7.21
C LEU A 64 16.11 0.62 7.45
N GLY A 65 15.17 0.24 8.34
CA GLY A 65 14.00 1.02 8.66
C GLY A 65 12.78 0.83 7.74
N TYR A 66 12.85 -0.08 6.78
CA TYR A 66 11.72 -0.36 5.87
C TYR A 66 10.68 -1.31 6.46
N TYR A 67 11.08 -2.20 7.38
CA TYR A 67 10.22 -3.24 7.94
C TYR A 67 10.05 -3.09 9.45
N SER A 68 8.80 -3.11 9.92
CA SER A 68 8.46 -2.99 11.35
C SER A 68 7.86 -4.27 11.94
N GLY A 69 7.76 -5.35 11.15
CA GLY A 69 7.17 -6.61 11.59
C GLY A 69 8.17 -7.56 12.25
N THR A 70 7.67 -8.74 12.61
CA THR A 70 8.48 -9.86 13.07
C THR A 70 9.13 -10.55 11.86
N ALA A 71 10.42 -10.84 11.94
CA ALA A 71 11.13 -11.58 10.90
C ALA A 71 10.83 -13.08 11.04
N ASP A 72 9.70 -13.51 10.54
CA ASP A 72 9.16 -14.87 10.62
C ASP A 72 9.46 -15.72 9.37
N GLY A 73 9.89 -15.09 8.29
CA GLY A 73 10.17 -15.75 7.01
C GLY A 73 8.91 -16.03 6.20
N PHE A 74 7.78 -15.38 6.53
CA PHE A 74 6.56 -15.48 5.74
C PHE A 74 6.30 -14.17 4.98
N MET A 75 5.85 -14.33 3.73
CA MET A 75 5.45 -13.19 2.92
C MET A 75 4.07 -12.72 3.36
N GLY A 76 3.98 -11.47 3.76
CA GLY A 76 2.73 -10.83 4.16
C GLY A 76 2.74 -9.37 3.76
N TYR A 77 1.61 -8.69 3.92
CA TYR A 77 1.42 -7.29 3.52
C TYR A 77 2.54 -6.35 4.00
N ARG A 78 3.01 -6.52 5.24
CA ARG A 78 4.09 -5.68 5.79
C ARG A 78 5.43 -5.94 5.09
N THR A 79 5.69 -7.18 4.72
CA THR A 79 6.90 -7.57 3.99
C THR A 79 6.84 -7.03 2.56
N ASP A 80 5.70 -7.17 1.88
CA ASP A 80 5.48 -6.63 0.54
C ASP A 80 5.67 -5.12 0.51
N LEU A 81 5.08 -4.42 1.46
CA LEU A 81 5.21 -2.96 1.58
C LEU A 81 6.66 -2.53 1.82
N ALA A 82 7.39 -3.25 2.66
CA ALA A 82 8.79 -2.97 2.96
C ALA A 82 9.68 -3.19 1.73
N ILE A 83 9.49 -4.28 1.00
CA ILE A 83 10.20 -4.55 -0.25
C ILE A 83 9.88 -3.48 -1.30
N SER A 84 8.61 -3.13 -1.46
CA SER A 84 8.17 -2.12 -2.41
C SER A 84 8.80 -0.75 -2.14
N ARG A 85 8.84 -0.32 -0.89
CA ARG A 85 9.48 0.94 -0.49
C ARG A 85 10.98 0.92 -0.74
N PHE A 86 11.64 -0.16 -0.40
CA PHE A 86 13.06 -0.34 -0.66
C PHE A 86 13.37 -0.28 -2.16
N GLN A 87 12.57 -0.95 -2.99
CA GLN A 87 12.71 -0.93 -4.45
C GLN A 87 12.50 0.48 -5.01
N LEU A 88 11.48 1.19 -4.53
CA LEU A 88 11.18 2.55 -4.95
C LEU A 88 12.33 3.51 -4.64
N ASP A 89 12.87 3.47 -3.44
CA ASP A 89 13.98 4.33 -3.01
C ASP A 89 15.28 4.04 -3.80
N HIS A 90 15.42 2.82 -4.31
CA HIS A 90 16.55 2.41 -5.16
C HIS A 90 16.24 2.50 -6.66
N GLN A 91 15.17 3.20 -7.05
CA GLN A 91 14.76 3.39 -8.45
C GLN A 91 14.61 2.08 -9.22
N HIS A 92 14.24 1.02 -8.53
CA HIS A 92 13.96 -0.29 -9.12
C HIS A 92 12.45 -0.47 -9.37
N PRO A 93 12.05 -1.19 -10.42
CA PRO A 93 10.65 -1.51 -10.66
C PRO A 93 10.02 -2.16 -9.42
N VAL A 94 8.88 -1.61 -8.98
CA VAL A 94 8.19 -2.11 -7.78
C VAL A 94 7.56 -3.46 -8.08
N ARG A 95 8.19 -4.49 -7.57
CA ARG A 95 7.72 -5.88 -7.58
C ARG A 95 8.07 -6.50 -6.22
N PRO A 96 7.12 -6.68 -5.32
CA PRO A 96 7.39 -7.20 -3.98
C PRO A 96 7.71 -8.71 -4.03
N VAL A 97 8.79 -9.08 -4.69
CA VAL A 97 9.28 -10.44 -4.83
C VAL A 97 10.70 -10.54 -4.29
N VAL A 98 11.04 -11.71 -3.76
CA VAL A 98 12.41 -12.01 -3.36
C VAL A 98 13.15 -12.54 -4.57
N ASP A 99 13.71 -11.61 -5.34
CA ASP A 99 14.54 -11.90 -6.49
C ASP A 99 16.03 -11.73 -6.19
N ARG A 100 16.84 -12.07 -7.17
CA ARG A 100 18.30 -11.94 -7.04
C ARG A 100 18.73 -10.49 -6.82
N TRP A 101 18.09 -9.52 -7.51
CA TRP A 101 18.42 -8.12 -7.35
C TRP A 101 18.23 -7.67 -5.89
N LEU A 102 17.09 -8.00 -5.29
CA LEU A 102 16.79 -7.68 -3.89
C LEU A 102 17.83 -8.31 -2.95
N LEU A 103 18.16 -9.58 -3.14
CA LEU A 103 19.13 -10.28 -2.29
C LEU A 103 20.54 -9.68 -2.38
N VAL A 104 20.97 -9.29 -3.58
CA VAL A 104 22.25 -8.64 -3.80
C VAL A 104 22.25 -7.22 -3.20
N SER A 105 21.19 -6.45 -3.44
CA SER A 105 21.07 -5.07 -2.94
C SER A 105 21.02 -5.01 -1.42
N LEU A 106 20.46 -6.03 -0.78
CA LEU A 106 20.44 -6.17 0.68
C LEU A 106 21.74 -6.81 1.24
N GLY A 107 22.69 -7.18 0.39
CA GLY A 107 23.95 -7.81 0.80
C GLY A 107 23.79 -9.24 1.33
N ILE A 108 22.68 -9.90 1.05
CA ILE A 108 22.41 -11.29 1.50
C ILE A 108 23.14 -12.30 0.61
N VAL A 109 23.24 -11.99 -0.68
CA VAL A 109 23.95 -12.79 -1.68
C VAL A 109 25.00 -11.93 -2.36
N ARG A 110 26.18 -12.50 -2.64
CA ARG A 110 27.22 -11.77 -3.37
C ARG A 110 26.80 -11.59 -4.83
N PRO A 111 27.13 -10.43 -5.46
CA PRO A 111 27.01 -10.30 -6.90
C PRO A 111 27.90 -11.37 -7.58
N LEU A 112 27.39 -11.95 -8.68
CA LEU A 112 28.25 -12.77 -9.52
C LEU A 112 29.27 -11.83 -10.16
N ILE A 113 30.50 -11.95 -9.77
CA ILE A 113 31.62 -11.30 -10.46
C ILE A 113 32.00 -12.28 -11.56
N ASP A 114 31.62 -11.93 -12.77
CA ASP A 114 32.17 -12.61 -13.96
C ASP A 114 33.60 -12.13 -14.22
#